data_6da0f936f3772f9508327d799313a285
#
_entry.id   6da0f936f3772f9508327d799313a285
#
_cell.length_a   1.000
_cell.length_b   1.000
_cell.length_c   1.000
_cell.angle_alpha   90.00
_cell.angle_beta   90.00
_cell.angle_gamma   90.00
#
_symmetry.space_group_name_H-M   'P 1'
#
loop_
_entity.id
_entity.type
_entity.pdbx_description
1 polymer ?
#
loop_
_entity_poly.entity_id
_entity_poly.type
_entity_poly.pdbx_seq_one_letter_code
_entity_poly.pdbx_strand_id
1 'polypeptide(L)'
;KGRELTGGTLGVVGMGAIGSKVADMGVMLGMNVIGYDPAITVEAAWKLPNKVERKESIEDVFKESDYISLHVPANDKTKGLINSDLLKNAKKGLRLINFARDEIVVSKDIIESLDKNILSKYITDFADLDLISRAKIANDVIILPHIGASTSQAEENCSVMAAEQLDDFLNNGNIKNSVN
;
A
#
# COMPACT_ATOMS: atom_id res chain seq x y z
N LYS A 1 22.66 -9.41 7.06
CA LYS A 1 22.96 -7.97 7.22
C LYS A 1 21.72 -7.19 6.82
N GLY A 2 21.35 -6.15 7.60
CA GLY A 2 20.29 -5.22 7.27
C GLY A 2 20.72 -4.22 6.20
N ARG A 3 19.74 -3.41 5.74
CA ARG A 3 19.96 -2.21 4.91
C ARG A 3 19.43 -1.00 5.65
N GLU A 4 20.07 0.12 5.48
CA GLU A 4 19.54 1.41 5.95
C GLU A 4 18.37 1.85 5.07
N LEU A 5 17.43 2.57 5.65
CA LEU A 5 16.31 3.16 4.91
C LEU A 5 16.74 4.43 4.19
N THR A 6 17.58 5.23 4.83
CA THR A 6 18.10 6.49 4.27
C THR A 6 18.76 6.27 2.92
N GLY A 7 18.35 7.01 1.91
CA GLY A 7 18.81 6.89 0.53
C GLY A 7 18.20 5.73 -0.27
N GLY A 8 17.47 4.82 0.37
CA GLY A 8 16.67 3.82 -0.33
C GLY A 8 15.44 4.43 -0.99
N THR A 9 14.89 3.78 -2.02
CA THR A 9 13.68 4.24 -2.72
C THR A 9 12.44 3.54 -2.21
N LEU A 10 11.47 4.32 -1.75
CA LEU A 10 10.13 3.86 -1.37
C LEU A 10 9.14 4.20 -2.48
N GLY A 11 8.53 3.20 -3.08
CA GLY A 11 7.40 3.32 -3.98
C GLY A 11 6.08 3.27 -3.20
N VAL A 12 5.19 4.20 -3.46
CA VAL A 12 3.83 4.22 -2.89
C VAL A 12 2.82 4.10 -4.01
N VAL A 13 2.03 3.03 -4.00
CA VAL A 13 0.97 2.79 -4.99
C VAL A 13 -0.39 3.10 -4.34
N GLY A 14 -1.02 4.17 -4.80
CA GLY A 14 -2.20 4.77 -4.18
C GLY A 14 -1.81 5.89 -3.19
N MET A 15 -2.16 7.14 -3.54
CA MET A 15 -1.78 8.35 -2.79
C MET A 15 -2.98 8.96 -2.06
N GLY A 16 -3.93 8.11 -1.62
CA GLY A 16 -5.07 8.50 -0.79
C GLY A 16 -4.67 8.87 0.65
N ALA A 17 -5.64 8.86 1.56
CA ALA A 17 -5.47 9.29 2.95
C ALA A 17 -4.34 8.56 3.72
N ILE A 18 -4.09 7.29 3.41
CA ILE A 18 -3.04 6.48 4.05
C ILE A 18 -1.74 6.59 3.27
N GLY A 19 -1.77 6.39 1.93
CA GLY A 19 -0.57 6.40 1.10
C GLY A 19 0.18 7.73 1.16
N SER A 20 -0.52 8.86 1.21
CA SER A 20 0.11 10.19 1.39
C SER A 20 0.87 10.30 2.71
N LYS A 21 0.34 9.76 3.80
CA LYS A 21 1.02 9.73 5.11
C LYS A 21 2.26 8.82 5.09
N VAL A 22 2.16 7.67 4.40
CA VAL A 22 3.32 6.76 4.23
C VAL A 22 4.41 7.41 3.40
N ALA A 23 4.04 8.14 2.34
CA ALA A 23 4.98 8.91 1.53
C ALA A 23 5.69 9.99 2.36
N ASP A 24 4.94 10.75 3.18
CA ASP A 24 5.49 11.77 4.07
C ASP A 24 6.48 11.16 5.08
N MET A 25 6.11 10.05 5.72
CA MET A 25 6.99 9.33 6.64
C MET A 25 8.27 8.83 5.93
N GLY A 26 8.16 8.33 4.69
CA GLY A 26 9.31 7.94 3.88
C GLY A 26 10.29 9.10 3.67
N VAL A 27 9.76 10.28 3.33
CA VAL A 27 10.57 11.50 3.20
C VAL A 27 11.25 11.86 4.52
N MET A 28 10.53 11.79 5.65
CA MET A 28 11.08 12.08 6.99
C MET A 28 12.20 11.09 7.38
N LEU A 29 12.12 9.85 6.93
CA LEU A 29 13.15 8.82 7.13
C LEU A 29 14.36 8.96 6.16
N GLY A 30 14.37 10.00 5.33
CA GLY A 30 15.47 10.25 4.38
C GLY A 30 15.47 9.31 3.17
N MET A 31 14.33 8.73 2.83
CA MET A 31 14.16 7.91 1.63
C MET A 31 13.88 8.78 0.40
N ASN A 32 14.22 8.27 -0.77
CA ASN A 32 13.67 8.77 -2.04
C ASN A 32 12.26 8.21 -2.19
N VAL A 33 11.27 9.08 -2.30
CA VAL A 33 9.87 8.63 -2.37
C VAL A 33 9.32 8.88 -3.77
N ILE A 34 8.83 7.81 -4.40
CA ILE A 34 8.13 7.86 -5.69
C ILE A 34 6.70 7.37 -5.52
N GLY A 35 5.76 7.98 -6.20
CA GLY A 35 4.34 7.68 -6.06
C GLY A 35 3.63 7.47 -7.39
N TYR A 36 2.67 6.54 -7.39
CA TYR A 36 1.76 6.32 -8.51
C TYR A 36 0.32 6.23 -8.02
N ASP A 37 -0.52 7.10 -8.55
CA ASP A 37 -1.97 7.07 -8.34
C ASP A 37 -2.67 7.69 -9.55
N PRO A 38 -3.30 6.89 -10.42
CA PRO A 38 -3.98 7.42 -11.61
C PRO A 38 -5.30 8.16 -11.30
N ALA A 39 -5.79 8.05 -10.06
CA ALA A 39 -7.05 8.65 -9.62
C ALA A 39 -6.86 9.79 -8.61
N ILE A 40 -5.62 10.22 -8.38
CA ILE A 40 -5.34 11.31 -7.43
C ILE A 40 -6.05 12.60 -7.84
N THR A 41 -6.76 13.21 -6.91
CA THR A 41 -7.36 14.52 -7.14
C THR A 41 -6.30 15.62 -7.08
N VAL A 42 -6.57 16.75 -7.75
CA VAL A 42 -5.69 17.92 -7.70
C VAL A 42 -5.48 18.38 -6.24
N GLU A 43 -6.55 18.41 -5.44
CA GLU A 43 -6.48 18.80 -4.04
C GLU A 43 -5.59 17.84 -3.21
N ALA A 44 -5.70 16.53 -3.43
CA ALA A 44 -4.85 15.56 -2.76
C ALA A 44 -3.37 15.69 -3.18
N ALA A 45 -3.12 15.93 -4.46
CA ALA A 45 -1.77 16.15 -4.97
C ALA A 45 -1.09 17.39 -4.36
N TRP A 46 -1.83 18.47 -4.13
CA TRP A 46 -1.31 19.68 -3.48
C TRP A 46 -0.92 19.48 -2.01
N LYS A 47 -1.42 18.45 -1.37
CA LYS A 47 -1.09 18.10 0.04
C LYS A 47 0.14 17.20 0.17
N LEU A 48 0.67 16.69 -0.97
CA LEU A 48 1.85 15.83 -0.94
C LEU A 48 3.12 16.64 -0.67
N PRO A 49 4.10 16.06 0.04
CA PRO A 49 5.42 16.66 0.17
C PRO A 49 6.06 16.93 -1.20
N ASN A 50 6.69 18.08 -1.37
CA ASN A 50 7.38 18.45 -2.62
C ASN A 50 8.52 17.50 -3.03
N LYS A 51 8.93 16.61 -2.13
CA LYS A 51 9.99 15.61 -2.37
C LYS A 51 9.45 14.27 -2.90
N VAL A 52 8.13 14.12 -3.04
CA VAL A 52 7.52 12.93 -3.63
C VAL A 52 7.53 13.09 -5.14
N GLU A 53 8.25 12.21 -5.82
CA GLU A 53 8.29 12.19 -7.29
C GLU A 53 7.11 11.39 -7.85
N ARG A 54 6.32 11.98 -8.72
CA ARG A 54 5.24 11.29 -9.42
C ARG A 54 5.79 10.40 -10.52
N LYS A 55 5.29 9.17 -10.60
CA LYS A 55 5.52 8.26 -11.74
C LYS A 55 4.27 8.16 -12.62
N GLU A 56 4.48 8.03 -13.92
CA GLU A 56 3.40 7.93 -14.90
C GLU A 56 2.84 6.50 -15.03
N SER A 57 3.61 5.50 -14.60
CA SER A 57 3.22 4.10 -14.63
C SER A 57 3.55 3.36 -13.33
N ILE A 58 2.79 2.30 -13.03
CA ILE A 58 3.10 1.42 -11.91
C ILE A 58 4.38 0.61 -12.17
N GLU A 59 4.66 0.31 -13.43
CA GLU A 59 5.87 -0.39 -13.86
C GLU A 59 7.13 0.38 -13.50
N ASP A 60 7.13 1.71 -13.61
CA ASP A 60 8.26 2.55 -13.22
C ASP A 60 8.48 2.52 -11.71
N VAL A 61 7.39 2.51 -10.93
CA VAL A 61 7.48 2.34 -9.48
C VAL A 61 8.15 1.00 -9.13
N PHE A 62 7.76 -0.09 -9.80
CA PHE A 62 8.33 -1.42 -9.54
C PHE A 62 9.80 -1.55 -9.96
N LYS A 63 10.20 -0.89 -11.05
CA LYS A 63 11.59 -0.87 -11.53
C LYS A 63 12.55 -0.12 -10.63
N GLU A 64 12.09 0.95 -9.98
CA GLU A 64 12.98 1.87 -9.28
C GLU A 64 13.02 1.65 -7.76
N SER A 65 11.99 1.02 -7.19
CA SER A 65 11.81 0.92 -5.73
C SER A 65 12.63 -0.20 -5.09
N ASP A 66 13.19 0.08 -3.92
CA ASP A 66 13.72 -0.92 -2.99
C ASP A 66 12.62 -1.49 -2.07
N TYR A 67 11.62 -0.67 -1.81
CA TYR A 67 10.43 -0.97 -1.01
C TYR A 67 9.19 -0.46 -1.73
N ILE A 68 8.10 -1.21 -1.74
CA ILE A 68 6.80 -0.76 -2.25
C ILE A 68 5.75 -1.01 -1.18
N SER A 69 4.91 0.01 -0.94
CA SER A 69 3.73 -0.07 -0.09
C SER A 69 2.46 0.19 -0.90
N LEU A 70 1.50 -0.73 -0.80
CA LEU A 70 0.24 -0.70 -1.54
C LEU A 70 -0.86 -0.04 -0.70
N HIS A 71 -1.57 0.93 -1.29
CA HIS A 71 -2.63 1.71 -0.65
C HIS A 71 -3.83 1.97 -1.58
N VAL A 72 -4.09 1.05 -2.51
CA VAL A 72 -5.23 1.12 -3.42
C VAL A 72 -6.41 0.30 -2.90
N PRO A 73 -7.66 0.69 -3.17
CA PRO A 73 -8.84 -0.11 -2.84
C PRO A 73 -8.92 -1.35 -3.73
N ALA A 74 -9.63 -2.39 -3.27
CA ALA A 74 -9.99 -3.52 -4.12
C ALA A 74 -11.21 -3.15 -4.98
N ASN A 75 -11.03 -3.21 -6.30
CA ASN A 75 -12.08 -3.02 -7.30
C ASN A 75 -11.69 -3.73 -8.60
N ASP A 76 -12.54 -3.67 -9.62
CA ASP A 76 -12.30 -4.36 -10.90
C ASP A 76 -10.98 -3.98 -11.60
N LYS A 77 -10.45 -2.77 -11.34
CA LYS A 77 -9.19 -2.30 -11.93
C LYS A 77 -7.94 -2.68 -11.12
N THR A 78 -8.12 -2.99 -9.84
CA THR A 78 -7.01 -3.27 -8.92
C THR A 78 -6.93 -4.72 -8.49
N LYS A 79 -7.98 -5.52 -8.77
CA LYS A 79 -7.98 -6.95 -8.51
C LYS A 79 -6.91 -7.65 -9.34
N GLY A 80 -6.01 -8.37 -8.67
CA GLY A 80 -4.88 -9.06 -9.33
C GLY A 80 -3.89 -8.10 -10.01
N LEU A 81 -3.86 -6.83 -9.59
CA LEU A 81 -2.94 -5.82 -10.14
C LEU A 81 -1.48 -6.25 -9.98
N ILE A 82 -1.15 -6.82 -8.84
CA ILE A 82 0.20 -7.31 -8.55
C ILE A 82 0.26 -8.78 -8.96
N ASN A 83 0.73 -9.01 -10.15
CA ASN A 83 0.83 -10.32 -10.80
C ASN A 83 2.22 -10.53 -11.42
N SER A 84 2.43 -11.71 -12.02
CA SER A 84 3.72 -12.07 -12.62
C SER A 84 4.18 -11.12 -13.71
N ASP A 85 3.26 -10.55 -14.49
CA ASP A 85 3.60 -9.60 -15.57
C ASP A 85 4.19 -8.29 -15.05
N LEU A 86 3.67 -7.79 -13.94
CA LEU A 86 4.23 -6.61 -13.28
C LEU A 86 5.53 -6.95 -12.55
N LEU A 87 5.54 -8.06 -11.80
CA LEU A 87 6.67 -8.47 -10.95
C LEU A 87 7.93 -8.81 -11.74
N LYS A 88 7.83 -9.35 -12.95
CA LYS A 88 9.00 -9.69 -13.79
C LYS A 88 9.91 -8.50 -14.10
N ASN A 89 9.36 -7.30 -14.09
CA ASN A 89 10.10 -6.06 -14.36
C ASN A 89 10.53 -5.32 -13.09
N ALA A 90 10.23 -5.87 -11.92
CA ALA A 90 10.57 -5.25 -10.65
C ALA A 90 12.08 -5.24 -10.39
N LYS A 91 12.54 -4.24 -9.65
CA LYS A 91 13.91 -4.15 -9.17
C LYS A 91 14.26 -5.39 -8.34
N LYS A 92 15.34 -6.07 -8.70
CA LYS A 92 15.77 -7.28 -8.01
C LYS A 92 16.01 -7.01 -6.52
N GLY A 93 15.42 -7.85 -5.68
CA GLY A 93 15.51 -7.71 -4.22
C GLY A 93 14.48 -6.75 -3.62
N LEU A 94 13.46 -6.34 -4.39
CA LEU A 94 12.33 -5.54 -3.95
C LEU A 94 11.67 -6.16 -2.69
N ARG A 95 11.24 -5.30 -1.77
CA ARG A 95 10.38 -5.64 -0.63
C ARG A 95 9.01 -5.07 -0.84
N LEU A 96 8.00 -5.95 -0.93
CA LEU A 96 6.62 -5.58 -1.17
C LEU A 96 5.81 -5.65 0.13
N ILE A 97 5.06 -4.60 0.43
CA ILE A 97 4.21 -4.46 1.62
C ILE A 97 2.77 -4.28 1.17
N ASN A 98 1.88 -5.15 1.61
CA ASN A 98 0.45 -5.07 1.34
C ASN A 98 -0.35 -5.10 2.65
N PHE A 99 -0.78 -3.94 3.10
CA PHE A 99 -1.75 -3.74 4.17
C PHE A 99 -3.03 -3.08 3.66
N ALA A 100 -3.26 -3.16 2.33
CA ALA A 100 -4.44 -2.56 1.70
C ALA A 100 -5.59 -3.58 1.59
N ARG A 101 -5.47 -4.54 0.66
CA ARG A 101 -6.47 -5.60 0.43
C ARG A 101 -5.79 -6.83 -0.16
N ASP A 102 -6.28 -8.03 0.16
CA ASP A 102 -5.75 -9.30 -0.35
C ASP A 102 -5.97 -9.46 -1.86
N GLU A 103 -7.14 -9.08 -2.37
CA GLU A 103 -7.51 -9.25 -3.77
C GLU A 103 -6.61 -8.52 -4.76
N ILE A 104 -5.82 -7.54 -4.31
CA ILE A 104 -4.90 -6.76 -5.15
C ILE A 104 -3.73 -7.62 -5.64
N VAL A 105 -3.37 -8.65 -4.89
CA VAL A 105 -2.16 -9.44 -5.09
C VAL A 105 -2.49 -10.87 -5.49
N VAL A 106 -1.75 -11.42 -6.45
CA VAL A 106 -1.82 -12.84 -6.81
C VAL A 106 -0.76 -13.60 -6.01
N SER A 107 -1.16 -14.28 -4.94
CA SER A 107 -0.26 -14.93 -3.98
C SER A 107 0.71 -15.94 -4.62
N LYS A 108 0.24 -16.70 -5.61
CA LYS A 108 1.10 -17.64 -6.35
C LYS A 108 2.24 -16.93 -7.09
N ASP A 109 1.95 -15.77 -7.69
CA ASP A 109 2.93 -14.98 -8.42
C ASP A 109 3.95 -14.33 -7.44
N ILE A 110 3.51 -13.98 -6.23
CA ILE A 110 4.40 -13.54 -5.15
C ILE A 110 5.40 -14.65 -4.79
N ILE A 111 4.91 -15.86 -4.54
CA ILE A 111 5.76 -17.01 -4.17
C ILE A 111 6.76 -17.31 -5.29
N GLU A 112 6.32 -17.35 -6.53
CA GLU A 112 7.21 -17.54 -7.68
C GLU A 112 8.28 -16.45 -7.79
N SER A 113 7.92 -15.19 -7.51
CA SER A 113 8.85 -14.06 -7.53
C SER A 113 9.87 -14.11 -6.39
N LEU A 114 9.48 -14.62 -5.23
CA LEU A 114 10.40 -14.91 -4.12
C LEU A 114 11.39 -16.04 -4.49
N ASP A 115 10.90 -17.12 -5.10
CA ASP A 115 11.74 -18.24 -5.56
C ASP A 115 12.77 -17.79 -6.62
N LYS A 116 12.37 -16.87 -7.50
CA LYS A 116 13.26 -16.27 -8.51
C LYS A 116 14.16 -15.16 -7.96
N ASN A 117 14.08 -14.84 -6.67
CA ASN A 117 14.79 -13.72 -6.03
C ASN A 117 14.53 -12.35 -6.70
N ILE A 118 13.36 -12.17 -7.32
CA ILE A 118 12.86 -10.86 -7.76
C ILE A 118 12.43 -10.08 -6.53
N LEU A 119 11.52 -10.67 -5.74
CA LEU A 119 11.21 -10.18 -4.40
C LEU A 119 12.20 -10.78 -3.39
N SER A 120 12.61 -9.98 -2.41
CA SER A 120 13.37 -10.47 -1.25
C SER A 120 12.50 -10.68 -0.03
N LYS A 121 11.36 -9.97 0.06
CA LYS A 121 10.38 -10.07 1.13
C LYS A 121 8.99 -9.71 0.62
N TYR A 122 7.98 -10.39 1.15
CA TYR A 122 6.60 -9.98 1.09
C TYR A 122 6.03 -9.86 2.51
N ILE A 123 5.48 -8.70 2.83
CA ILE A 123 4.92 -8.38 4.14
C ILE A 123 3.44 -8.06 3.95
N THR A 124 2.56 -8.73 4.69
CA THR A 124 1.12 -8.56 4.57
C THR A 124 0.42 -8.80 5.91
N ASP A 125 -0.80 -8.32 6.05
CA ASP A 125 -1.73 -8.70 7.12
C ASP A 125 -2.95 -9.49 6.58
N PHE A 126 -2.80 -10.03 5.36
CA PHE A 126 -3.74 -10.97 4.75
C PHE A 126 -3.05 -12.32 4.58
N ALA A 127 -3.69 -13.38 5.02
CA ALA A 127 -3.11 -14.73 5.01
C ALA A 127 -3.97 -15.69 4.21
N ASP A 128 -3.42 -16.26 3.16
CA ASP A 128 -3.96 -17.46 2.53
C ASP A 128 -3.10 -18.70 2.85
N LEU A 129 -3.56 -19.87 2.43
CA LEU A 129 -2.88 -21.13 2.75
C LEU A 129 -1.48 -21.23 2.11
N ASP A 130 -1.29 -20.67 0.94
CA ASP A 130 -0.01 -20.72 0.21
C ASP A 130 1.02 -19.82 0.92
N LEU A 131 0.64 -18.60 1.30
CA LEU A 131 1.49 -17.66 2.05
C LEU A 131 1.82 -18.19 3.45
N ILE A 132 0.84 -18.78 4.16
CA ILE A 132 1.07 -19.41 5.47
C ILE A 132 2.07 -20.57 5.36
N SER A 133 1.92 -21.40 4.34
CA SER A 133 2.82 -22.52 4.10
C SER A 133 4.24 -22.02 3.81
N ARG A 134 4.39 -20.98 3.00
CA ARG A 134 5.67 -20.34 2.71
C ARG A 134 6.31 -19.74 3.95
N ALA A 135 5.55 -19.00 4.76
CA ALA A 135 6.04 -18.35 5.97
C ALA A 135 6.60 -19.34 7.02
N LYS A 136 6.11 -20.59 7.03
CA LYS A 136 6.61 -21.65 7.93
C LYS A 136 7.97 -22.20 7.54
N ILE A 137 8.36 -22.13 6.28
CA ILE A 137 9.57 -22.76 5.75
C ILE A 137 10.65 -21.76 5.33
N ALA A 138 10.28 -20.50 5.14
CA ALA A 138 11.17 -19.43 4.70
C ALA A 138 10.87 -18.12 5.43
N ASN A 139 11.91 -17.31 5.67
CA ASN A 139 11.78 -16.00 6.31
C ASN A 139 11.56 -14.86 5.28
N ASP A 140 10.95 -15.14 4.15
CA ASP A 140 10.73 -14.18 3.08
C ASP A 140 9.28 -13.71 2.97
N VAL A 141 8.35 -14.38 3.65
CA VAL A 141 6.97 -13.94 3.87
C VAL A 141 6.77 -13.64 5.35
N ILE A 142 6.26 -12.44 5.65
CA ILE A 142 5.92 -12.01 7.02
C ILE A 142 4.43 -11.69 7.03
N ILE A 143 3.67 -12.43 7.85
CA ILE A 143 2.24 -12.25 8.02
C ILE A 143 1.99 -11.64 9.40
N LEU A 144 1.34 -10.48 9.41
CA LEU A 144 0.96 -9.77 10.64
C LEU A 144 -0.54 -9.92 10.88
N PRO A 145 -1.01 -9.76 12.12
CA PRO A 145 -2.42 -9.69 12.39
C PRO A 145 -3.02 -8.40 11.80
N HIS A 146 -4.23 -8.51 11.22
CA HIS A 146 -4.93 -7.36 10.60
C HIS A 146 -5.60 -6.50 11.69
N ILE A 147 -4.81 -5.73 12.42
CA ILE A 147 -5.25 -4.93 13.59
C ILE A 147 -4.93 -3.42 13.45
N GLY A 148 -4.59 -2.97 12.26
CA GLY A 148 -4.14 -1.59 12.03
C GLY A 148 -5.14 -0.50 12.46
N ALA A 149 -6.43 -0.80 12.42
CA ALA A 149 -7.51 0.08 12.86
C ALA A 149 -8.19 -0.38 14.18
N SER A 150 -7.73 -1.47 14.79
CA SER A 150 -8.33 -2.05 16.01
C SER A 150 -7.76 -1.40 17.27
N THR A 151 -8.02 -0.11 17.42
CA THR A 151 -7.70 0.64 18.65
C THR A 151 -8.96 1.29 19.20
N SER A 152 -9.06 1.43 20.53
CA SER A 152 -10.20 2.07 21.18
C SER A 152 -10.46 3.48 20.61
N GLN A 153 -9.39 4.23 20.33
CA GLN A 153 -9.48 5.59 19.76
C GLN A 153 -10.02 5.55 18.32
N ALA A 154 -9.63 4.56 17.50
CA ALA A 154 -10.13 4.45 16.13
C ALA A 154 -11.62 4.09 16.12
N GLU A 155 -12.06 3.17 16.98
CA GLU A 155 -13.46 2.75 17.11
C GLU A 155 -14.33 3.91 17.60
N GLU A 156 -13.87 4.66 18.61
CA GLU A 156 -14.56 5.84 19.13
C GLU A 156 -14.65 6.93 18.05
N ASN A 157 -13.53 7.27 17.40
CA ASN A 157 -13.52 8.27 16.32
C ASN A 157 -14.42 7.89 15.15
N CYS A 158 -14.42 6.62 14.72
CA CYS A 158 -15.31 6.15 13.66
C CYS A 158 -16.79 6.33 14.04
N SER A 159 -17.14 6.02 15.28
CA SER A 159 -18.51 6.15 15.78
C SER A 159 -18.96 7.62 15.84
N VAL A 160 -18.11 8.49 16.36
CA VAL A 160 -18.38 9.95 16.42
C VAL A 160 -18.50 10.54 15.03
N MET A 161 -17.54 10.26 14.13
CA MET A 161 -17.57 10.77 12.76
C MET A 161 -18.80 10.28 11.97
N ALA A 162 -19.20 9.03 12.16
CA ALA A 162 -20.40 8.50 11.50
C ALA A 162 -21.66 9.23 12.00
N ALA A 163 -21.77 9.47 13.29
CA ALA A 163 -22.90 10.21 13.87
C ALA A 163 -22.94 11.66 13.38
N GLU A 164 -21.81 12.35 13.36
CA GLU A 164 -21.70 13.73 12.86
C GLU A 164 -22.06 13.85 11.38
N GLN A 165 -21.61 12.90 10.55
CA GLN A 165 -21.91 12.91 9.11
C GLN A 165 -23.40 12.62 8.85
N LEU A 166 -24.01 11.73 9.61
CA LEU A 166 -25.45 11.44 9.53
C LEU A 166 -26.26 12.65 9.98
N ASP A 167 -25.88 13.29 11.07
CA ASP A 167 -26.53 14.52 11.57
C ASP A 167 -26.46 15.65 10.53
N ASP A 168 -25.28 15.88 9.94
CA ASP A 168 -25.07 16.89 8.90
C ASP A 168 -25.91 16.57 7.64
N PHE A 169 -26.01 15.32 7.27
CA PHE A 169 -26.88 14.92 6.14
C PHE A 169 -28.36 15.15 6.44
N LEU A 170 -28.84 14.76 7.61
CA LEU A 170 -30.26 14.89 7.98
C LEU A 170 -30.68 16.34 8.16
N ASN A 171 -29.82 17.20 8.70
CA ASN A 171 -30.15 18.60 9.00
C ASN A 171 -29.83 19.55 7.82
N ASN A 172 -28.80 19.29 7.06
CA ASN A 172 -28.27 20.23 6.06
C ASN A 172 -28.24 19.63 4.63
N GLY A 173 -28.50 18.35 4.45
CA GLY A 173 -28.42 17.67 3.16
C GLY A 173 -26.99 17.50 2.63
N ASN A 174 -25.97 17.72 3.45
CA ASN A 174 -24.57 17.59 3.03
C ASN A 174 -24.16 16.12 2.91
N ILE A 175 -23.67 15.74 1.74
CA ILE A 175 -23.15 14.38 1.49
C ILE A 175 -21.64 14.42 1.63
N LYS A 176 -21.12 13.76 2.66
CA LYS A 176 -19.68 13.61 2.91
C LYS A 176 -19.32 12.12 2.99
N ASN A 177 -18.22 11.73 2.33
CA ASN A 177 -17.69 10.37 2.37
C ASN A 177 -18.70 9.27 1.97
N SER A 178 -19.69 9.60 1.12
CA SER A 178 -20.62 8.62 0.58
C SER A 178 -19.90 7.58 -0.28
N VAL A 179 -20.35 6.33 -0.23
CA VAL A 179 -19.83 5.21 -1.04
C VAL A 179 -20.71 4.86 -2.23
N ASN A 180 -21.81 5.56 -2.43
CA ASN A 180 -22.80 5.40 -3.52
C ASN A 180 -23.04 6.72 -4.26
#